data_52c3d92814c6a2be069826797d5a7c1e
#
_entry.id   52c3d92814c6a2be069826797d5a7c1e
#
_cell.length_a   1.000
_cell.length_b   1.000
_cell.length_c   1.000
_cell.angle_alpha   90.00
_cell.angle_beta   90.00
_cell.angle_gamma   90.00
#
_symmetry.space_group_name_H-M   'P 1'
#
loop_
_entity.id
_entity.type
_entity.pdbx_description
1 polymer ?
#
loop_
_entity_poly.entity_id
_entity_poly.type
_entity_poly.pdbx_seq_one_letter_code
_entity_poly.pdbx_strand_id
1 'polypeptide(L)'
;MGLALAFLLACPGSRAQAQGPQGAELAGRLGCLACHALNGPGGKLAAPFDGVGARLTAGELAIAIAYPRRRHPRAKMPSYAYLPPAEQAALVEFLQVLK
;
A
#
# COMPACT_ATOMS: atom_id res chain seq x y z
N MET A 1 6.28 23.72 49.93
CA MET A 1 5.14 23.78 49.05
C MET A 1 5.60 23.40 47.64
N GLY A 2 5.47 22.12 47.31
CA GLY A 2 5.87 21.65 46.00
C GLY A 2 4.68 21.66 45.06
N LEU A 3 4.76 22.48 44.02
CA LEU A 3 3.88 22.33 42.85
C LEU A 3 4.39 21.14 42.07
N ALA A 4 3.66 20.02 42.17
CA ALA A 4 3.87 18.92 41.26
C ALA A 4 3.26 19.31 39.90
N LEU A 5 4.07 19.75 38.98
CA LEU A 5 3.66 19.81 37.59
C LEU A 5 3.59 18.39 37.07
N ALA A 6 2.38 17.89 36.95
CA ALA A 6 2.14 16.69 36.17
C ALA A 6 2.32 17.03 34.69
N PHE A 7 3.47 16.72 34.14
CA PHE A 7 3.66 16.69 32.69
C PHE A 7 2.88 15.52 32.14
N LEU A 8 1.70 15.79 31.63
CA LEU A 8 1.03 14.90 30.74
C LEU A 8 1.82 14.91 29.45
N LEU A 9 2.75 13.98 29.30
CA LEU A 9 3.34 13.63 28.02
C LEU A 9 2.24 12.98 27.18
N ALA A 10 1.54 13.81 26.43
CA ALA A 10 0.75 13.31 25.33
C ALA A 10 1.74 12.74 24.31
N CYS A 11 1.90 11.41 24.31
CA CYS A 11 2.55 10.75 23.18
C CYS A 11 1.70 11.04 21.95
N PRO A 12 2.21 11.77 20.95
CA PRO A 12 1.52 11.86 19.68
C PRO A 12 1.38 10.44 19.16
N GLY A 13 0.14 9.99 19.05
CA GLY A 13 -0.16 8.66 18.57
C GLY A 13 0.52 8.45 17.22
N SER A 14 1.18 7.32 17.06
CA SER A 14 1.87 6.85 15.86
C SER A 14 0.97 6.67 14.64
N ARG A 15 -0.25 7.16 14.66
CA ARG A 15 -1.24 6.99 13.59
C ARG A 15 -0.84 7.65 12.27
N ALA A 16 -0.07 8.73 12.33
CA ALA A 16 0.38 9.44 11.13
C ALA A 16 1.46 8.67 10.35
N GLN A 17 2.08 7.64 10.95
CA GLN A 17 3.17 6.87 10.34
C GLN A 17 2.70 5.63 9.59
N ALA A 18 1.41 5.27 9.68
CA ALA A 18 0.86 4.08 9.03
C ALA A 18 0.54 4.29 7.55
N GLN A 19 0.71 5.51 7.02
CA GLN A 19 0.28 5.90 5.67
C GLN A 19 1.44 6.26 4.76
N GLY A 20 1.25 6.15 3.46
CA GLY A 20 2.16 6.60 2.42
C GLY A 20 3.50 5.87 2.37
N PRO A 21 4.54 6.27 3.15
CA PRO A 21 5.87 5.66 3.05
C PRO A 21 5.86 4.16 3.28
N GLN A 22 4.99 3.68 4.15
CA GLN A 22 4.88 2.27 4.48
C GLN A 22 4.40 1.42 3.31
N GLY A 23 3.44 1.91 2.54
CA GLY A 23 2.95 1.20 1.36
C GLY A 23 4.01 1.10 0.27
N ALA A 24 4.76 2.17 0.04
CA ALA A 24 5.84 2.19 -0.94
C ALA A 24 6.98 1.23 -0.55
N GLU A 25 7.39 1.24 0.71
CA GLU A 25 8.41 0.32 1.23
C GLU A 25 7.95 -1.13 1.12
N LEU A 26 6.71 -1.40 1.48
CA LEU A 26 6.13 -2.73 1.42
C LEU A 26 6.07 -3.24 -0.03
N ALA A 27 5.64 -2.39 -0.96
CA ALA A 27 5.63 -2.72 -2.38
C ALA A 27 7.03 -3.09 -2.89
N GLY A 28 8.05 -2.35 -2.43
CA GLY A 28 9.45 -2.66 -2.75
C GLY A 28 9.88 -4.03 -2.23
N ARG A 29 9.59 -4.32 -0.96
CA ARG A 29 9.94 -5.61 -0.34
C ARG A 29 9.20 -6.80 -0.95
N LEU A 30 7.97 -6.61 -1.34
CA LEU A 30 7.15 -7.66 -1.95
C LEU A 30 7.50 -7.90 -3.43
N GLY A 31 8.34 -7.05 -4.02
CA GLY A 31 8.75 -7.20 -5.40
C GLY A 31 7.71 -6.77 -6.43
N CYS A 32 6.79 -5.90 -6.08
CA CYS A 32 5.77 -5.39 -7.00
C CYS A 32 6.39 -4.79 -8.27
N LEU A 33 7.50 -4.06 -8.11
CA LEU A 33 8.20 -3.43 -9.22
C LEU A 33 8.98 -4.40 -10.11
N ALA A 34 9.06 -5.68 -9.76
CA ALA A 34 9.61 -6.69 -10.64
C ALA A 34 8.74 -6.89 -11.90
N CYS A 35 7.44 -6.68 -11.77
CA CYS A 35 6.47 -6.84 -12.86
C CYS A 35 5.82 -5.53 -13.28
N HIS A 36 5.67 -4.57 -12.37
CA HIS A 36 5.02 -3.29 -12.61
C HIS A 36 6.04 -2.15 -12.65
N ALA A 37 5.97 -1.32 -13.65
CA ALA A 37 6.76 -0.09 -13.68
C ALA A 37 6.05 1.04 -12.91
N LEU A 38 6.84 1.99 -12.44
CA LEU A 38 6.34 3.24 -11.86
C LEU A 38 7.28 4.37 -12.28
N ASN A 39 6.73 5.39 -12.92
CA ASN A 39 7.47 6.56 -13.42
C ASN A 39 8.64 6.18 -14.34
N GLY A 40 8.49 5.10 -15.09
CA GLY A 40 9.50 4.59 -16.03
C GLY A 40 10.20 3.33 -15.53
N PRO A 41 10.95 3.36 -14.41
CA PRO A 41 11.62 2.16 -13.90
C PRO A 41 10.63 1.07 -13.47
N GLY A 42 11.06 -0.19 -13.63
CA GLY A 42 10.30 -1.36 -13.20
C GLY A 42 10.05 -2.35 -14.32
N GLY A 43 9.40 -3.46 -13.98
CA GLY A 43 9.10 -4.52 -14.91
C GLY A 43 8.02 -4.17 -15.91
N LYS A 44 7.95 -4.93 -17.00
CA LYS A 44 6.98 -4.72 -18.09
C LYS A 44 6.03 -5.90 -18.26
N LEU A 45 6.01 -6.82 -17.31
CA LEU A 45 5.15 -8.01 -17.39
C LEU A 45 3.69 -7.71 -17.02
N ALA A 46 3.45 -6.60 -16.33
CA ALA A 46 2.12 -6.15 -15.94
C ALA A 46 1.96 -4.66 -16.24
N ALA A 47 0.74 -4.16 -16.15
CA ALA A 47 0.47 -2.75 -16.39
C ALA A 47 1.24 -1.85 -15.41
N PRO A 48 1.74 -0.68 -15.85
CA PRO A 48 2.37 0.27 -14.96
C PRO A 48 1.43 0.72 -13.84
N PHE A 49 2.00 1.09 -12.71
CA PHE A 49 1.23 1.68 -11.61
C PHE A 49 0.80 3.12 -11.88
N ASP A 50 1.43 3.76 -12.87
CA ASP A 50 1.12 5.14 -13.24
C ASP A 50 -0.38 5.32 -13.49
N GLY A 51 -1.00 6.23 -12.75
CA GLY A 51 -2.41 6.53 -12.89
C GLY A 51 -3.37 5.45 -12.38
N VAL A 52 -2.89 4.40 -11.70
CA VAL A 52 -3.76 3.32 -11.24
C VAL A 52 -4.81 3.79 -10.25
N GLY A 53 -4.48 4.78 -9.41
CA GLY A 53 -5.42 5.36 -8.45
C GLY A 53 -6.54 6.15 -9.09
N ALA A 54 -6.40 6.57 -10.35
CA ALA A 54 -7.46 7.20 -11.11
C ALA A 54 -8.34 6.16 -11.84
N ARG A 55 -7.80 4.97 -12.11
CA ARG A 55 -8.52 3.92 -12.85
C ARG A 55 -9.29 2.97 -11.94
N LEU A 56 -8.77 2.70 -10.75
CA LEU A 56 -9.34 1.71 -9.83
C LEU A 56 -9.75 2.36 -8.52
N THR A 57 -10.88 1.93 -7.98
CA THR A 57 -11.32 2.31 -6.64
C THR A 57 -10.49 1.58 -5.57
N ALA A 58 -10.59 2.04 -4.32
CA ALA A 58 -9.95 1.37 -3.18
C ALA A 58 -10.35 -0.10 -3.08
N GLY A 59 -11.64 -0.38 -3.25
CA GLY A 59 -12.16 -1.76 -3.22
C GLY A 59 -11.61 -2.62 -4.35
N GLU A 60 -11.51 -2.06 -5.54
CA GLU A 60 -10.92 -2.77 -6.69
C GLU A 60 -9.43 -3.02 -6.50
N LEU A 61 -8.71 -2.06 -5.94
CA LEU A 61 -7.29 -2.23 -5.60
C LEU A 61 -7.11 -3.32 -4.53
N ALA A 62 -7.95 -3.33 -3.51
CA ALA A 62 -7.90 -4.34 -2.47
C ALA A 62 -8.11 -5.76 -3.04
N ILE A 63 -9.07 -5.93 -3.94
CA ILE A 63 -9.32 -7.20 -4.62
C ILE A 63 -8.14 -7.58 -5.52
N ALA A 64 -7.59 -6.63 -6.27
CA ALA A 64 -6.46 -6.89 -7.16
C ALA A 64 -5.23 -7.39 -6.40
N ILE A 65 -5.00 -6.89 -5.20
CA ILE A 65 -3.88 -7.28 -4.34
C ILE A 65 -4.13 -8.64 -3.69
N ALA A 66 -5.30 -8.83 -3.11
CA ALA A 66 -5.63 -10.05 -2.36
C ALA A 66 -6.04 -11.21 -3.27
N TYR A 67 -6.79 -10.91 -4.33
CA TYR A 67 -7.38 -11.93 -5.19
C TYR A 67 -7.21 -11.57 -6.68
N PRO A 68 -5.98 -11.50 -7.19
CA PRO A 68 -5.73 -11.01 -8.54
C PRO A 68 -6.46 -11.79 -9.63
N ARG A 69 -6.70 -13.09 -9.43
CA ARG A 69 -7.38 -13.93 -10.43
C ARG A 69 -8.89 -13.74 -10.48
N ARG A 70 -9.48 -13.01 -9.55
CA ARG A 70 -10.89 -12.60 -9.66
C ARG A 70 -11.10 -11.58 -10.78
N ARG A 71 -10.14 -10.67 -10.96
CA ARG A 71 -10.18 -9.67 -12.04
C ARG A 71 -9.59 -10.20 -13.32
N HIS A 72 -8.49 -10.93 -13.21
CA HIS A 72 -7.73 -11.47 -14.33
C HIS A 72 -7.44 -12.94 -14.06
N PRO A 73 -8.28 -13.87 -14.55
CA PRO A 73 -8.14 -15.29 -14.25
C PRO A 73 -6.77 -15.89 -14.59
N ARG A 74 -6.06 -15.27 -15.56
CA ARG A 74 -4.73 -15.71 -15.97
C ARG A 74 -3.58 -14.94 -15.33
N ALA A 75 -3.88 -14.09 -14.34
CA ALA A 75 -2.85 -13.29 -13.69
C ALA A 75 -1.80 -14.19 -13.04
N LYS A 76 -0.54 -13.84 -13.25
CA LYS A 76 0.60 -14.51 -12.62
C LYS A 76 1.02 -13.82 -11.32
N MET A 77 0.42 -12.69 -11.01
CA MET A 77 0.64 -11.98 -9.78
C MET A 77 0.31 -12.87 -8.58
N PRO A 78 1.21 -12.96 -7.57
CA PRO A 78 0.90 -13.70 -6.35
C PRO A 78 -0.30 -13.10 -5.62
N SER A 79 -1.02 -13.91 -4.88
CA SER A 79 -2.05 -13.43 -3.96
C SER A 79 -1.41 -12.92 -2.68
N TYR A 80 -1.76 -11.71 -2.28
CA TYR A 80 -1.31 -11.12 -1.02
C TYR A 80 -2.38 -11.14 0.07
N ALA A 81 -3.36 -12.04 -0.06
CA ALA A 81 -4.42 -12.21 0.94
C ALA A 81 -3.88 -12.61 2.32
N TYR A 82 -2.68 -13.18 2.39
CA TYR A 82 -2.03 -13.58 3.64
C TYR A 82 -1.48 -12.41 4.45
N LEU A 83 -1.34 -11.23 3.85
CA LEU A 83 -0.82 -10.06 4.55
C LEU A 83 -1.80 -9.60 5.64
N PRO A 84 -1.30 -9.09 6.77
CA PRO A 84 -2.15 -8.47 7.76
C PRO A 84 -2.99 -7.34 7.14
N PRO A 85 -4.23 -7.10 7.65
CA PRO A 85 -5.10 -6.05 7.10
C PRO A 85 -4.46 -4.67 7.01
N ALA A 86 -3.64 -4.31 7.99
CA ALA A 86 -2.95 -3.02 7.98
C ALA A 86 -1.96 -2.89 6.81
N GLU A 87 -1.28 -3.96 6.46
CA GLU A 87 -0.36 -3.97 5.32
C GLU A 87 -1.11 -3.95 3.99
N GLN A 88 -2.21 -4.66 3.89
CA GLN A 88 -3.08 -4.59 2.70
C GLN A 88 -3.60 -3.16 2.51
N ALA A 89 -4.05 -2.52 3.58
CA ALA A 89 -4.52 -1.14 3.54
C ALA A 89 -3.41 -0.17 3.13
N ALA A 90 -2.19 -0.36 3.61
CA ALA A 90 -1.05 0.46 3.24
C ALA A 90 -0.73 0.37 1.74
N LEU A 91 -0.81 -0.81 1.15
CA LEU A 91 -0.63 -1.01 -0.29
C LEU A 91 -1.74 -0.30 -1.08
N VAL A 92 -2.98 -0.43 -0.65
CA VAL A 92 -4.11 0.24 -1.30
C VAL A 92 -3.92 1.75 -1.28
N GLU A 93 -3.57 2.33 -0.14
CA GLU A 93 -3.32 3.77 -0.02
C GLU A 93 -2.19 4.24 -0.92
N PHE A 94 -1.10 3.49 -0.97
CA PHE A 94 0.02 3.78 -1.85
C PHE A 94 -0.42 3.84 -3.31
N LEU A 95 -1.20 2.88 -3.77
CA LEU A 95 -1.67 2.82 -5.15
C LEU A 95 -2.73 3.88 -5.45
N GLN A 96 -3.61 4.19 -4.48
CA GLN A 96 -4.67 5.18 -4.66
C GLN A 96 -4.16 6.58 -4.98
N VAL A 97 -3.01 6.96 -4.45
CA VAL A 97 -2.45 8.31 -4.67
C VAL A 97 -1.72 8.43 -6.01
N LEU A 98 -1.52 7.34 -6.72
CA LEU A 98 -0.89 7.31 -8.04
C LEU A 98 -1.93 7.66 -9.13
N LYS A 99 -2.12 8.93 -9.35
CA LYS A 99 -3.15 9.46 -10.27
C LYS A 99 -2.62 9.91 -11.63
#